data_c8cffe9ec786e98400678783e1ca9a16
#
_entry.id   c8cffe9ec786e98400678783e1ca9a16
#
_cell.length_a   1.000
_cell.length_b   1.000
_cell.length_c   1.000
_cell.angle_alpha   90.00
_cell.angle_beta   90.00
_cell.angle_gamma   90.00
#
_symmetry.space_group_name_H-M   'P 1'
#
loop_
_entity.id
_entity.type
_entity.pdbx_description
1 polymer ?
#
loop_
_entity_poly.entity_id
_entity_poly.type
_entity_poly.pdbx_seq_one_letter_code
_entity_poly.pdbx_strand_id
1 'polypeptide(L)'
;SLWSCSGRGVFPLNAHPSASVVGRVHKLLQQQGAIEVEPLYKGVTDFALEFDAKAKDGVTYRGLSLFRTTIRGGYMANVVQPQEQLQAHLFSMFQPLQTGFDLLCKVCEQVLTVYFSKAAYCGPLGIDMMLVQLPDGTTALHPCIEVNVRRTMGYVACQLQSLGVGEWQADFPFSKEF
;
A
#
# COMPACT_ATOMS: atom_id res chain seq x y z
N SER A 1 7.10 0.46 -14.27
CA SER A 1 8.39 -0.27 -14.44
C SER A 1 8.44 -1.43 -13.46
N LEU A 2 8.84 -2.62 -13.91
CA LEU A 2 8.99 -3.83 -13.06
C LEU A 2 9.99 -3.65 -11.91
N TRP A 3 10.88 -2.68 -12.03
CA TRP A 3 11.93 -2.35 -11.06
C TRP A 3 11.75 -0.94 -10.50
N SER A 4 10.51 -0.51 -10.30
CA SER A 4 10.22 0.76 -9.65
C SER A 4 10.44 0.68 -8.14
N CYS A 5 10.77 1.80 -7.53
CA CYS A 5 10.93 1.92 -6.08
C CYS A 5 10.37 3.28 -5.65
N SER A 6 9.48 3.29 -4.64
CA SER A 6 8.91 4.52 -4.07
C SER A 6 8.36 5.49 -5.14
N GLY A 7 7.55 4.97 -6.07
CA GLY A 7 6.94 5.77 -7.16
C GLY A 7 7.88 6.17 -8.30
N ARG A 8 9.17 5.83 -8.23
CA ARG A 8 10.11 6.08 -9.34
C ARG A 8 9.77 5.14 -10.51
N GLY A 9 9.61 5.70 -11.72
CA GLY A 9 9.26 4.91 -12.91
C GLY A 9 7.77 4.82 -13.19
N VAL A 10 6.92 5.34 -12.28
CA VAL A 10 5.49 5.54 -12.52
C VAL A 10 5.29 6.90 -13.20
N PHE A 11 4.43 6.96 -14.20
CA PHE A 11 4.07 8.20 -14.88
C PHE A 11 2.69 8.07 -15.53
N PRO A 12 1.90 9.16 -15.59
CA PRO A 12 0.57 9.12 -16.19
C PRO A 12 0.66 8.89 -17.70
N LEU A 13 -0.27 8.09 -18.20
CA LEU A 13 -0.47 7.83 -19.63
C LEU A 13 -1.89 8.23 -19.99
N ASN A 14 -2.04 9.19 -20.90
CA ASN A 14 -3.33 9.63 -21.44
C ASN A 14 -3.56 9.07 -22.84
N ALA A 15 -4.77 9.22 -23.35
CA ALA A 15 -5.17 8.72 -24.66
C ALA A 15 -4.29 9.25 -25.83
N HIS A 16 -3.69 10.45 -25.65
CA HIS A 16 -2.81 11.09 -26.64
C HIS A 16 -1.46 11.43 -25.97
N PRO A 17 -0.58 10.42 -25.74
CA PRO A 17 0.68 10.64 -25.07
C PRO A 17 1.65 11.46 -25.95
N SER A 18 2.44 12.31 -25.32
CA SER A 18 3.50 13.05 -26.04
C SER A 18 4.58 12.09 -26.58
N ALA A 19 5.32 12.54 -27.60
CA ALA A 19 6.42 11.75 -28.17
C ALA A 19 7.47 11.34 -27.12
N SER A 20 7.70 12.20 -26.12
CA SER A 20 8.63 11.90 -25.02
C SER A 20 8.12 10.76 -24.13
N VAL A 21 6.82 10.70 -23.85
CA VAL A 21 6.19 9.60 -23.10
C VAL A 21 6.25 8.29 -23.90
N VAL A 22 5.93 8.36 -25.19
CA VAL A 22 6.04 7.19 -26.10
C VAL A 22 7.48 6.67 -26.15
N GLY A 23 8.48 7.53 -26.29
CA GLY A 23 9.90 7.17 -26.27
C GLY A 23 10.31 6.52 -24.94
N ARG A 24 9.77 7.00 -23.80
CA ARG A 24 10.01 6.40 -22.47
C ARG A 24 9.40 5.01 -22.37
N VAL A 25 8.17 4.81 -22.86
CA VAL A 25 7.51 3.50 -22.90
C VAL A 25 8.32 2.52 -23.74
N HIS A 26 8.75 2.91 -24.95
CA HIS A 26 9.58 2.08 -25.81
C HIS A 26 10.89 1.66 -25.13
N LYS A 27 11.57 2.62 -24.48
CA LYS A 27 12.82 2.33 -23.76
C LYS A 27 12.61 1.33 -22.63
N LEU A 28 11.51 1.46 -21.86
CA LEU A 28 11.18 0.52 -20.79
C LEU A 28 10.87 -0.88 -21.35
N LEU A 29 10.07 -0.97 -22.42
CA LEU A 29 9.79 -2.24 -23.08
C LEU A 29 11.06 -2.92 -23.62
N GLN A 30 11.98 -2.17 -24.22
CA GLN A 30 13.25 -2.70 -24.68
C GLN A 30 14.13 -3.20 -23.53
N GLN A 31 14.12 -2.52 -22.38
CA GLN A 31 14.95 -2.87 -21.23
C GLN A 31 14.40 -4.00 -20.37
N GLN A 32 13.07 -4.11 -20.25
CA GLN A 32 12.41 -4.96 -19.27
C GLN A 32 11.49 -6.02 -19.92
N GLY A 33 11.23 -5.91 -21.23
CA GLY A 33 10.33 -6.82 -21.96
C GLY A 33 8.85 -6.58 -21.72
N ALA A 34 8.47 -5.92 -20.62
CA ALA A 34 7.09 -5.64 -20.24
C ALA A 34 6.96 -4.34 -19.43
N ILE A 35 5.76 -3.77 -19.43
CA ILE A 35 5.33 -2.69 -18.54
C ILE A 35 3.96 -3.04 -17.99
N GLU A 36 3.67 -2.57 -16.81
CA GLU A 36 2.33 -2.61 -16.22
C GLU A 36 1.59 -1.31 -16.51
N VAL A 37 0.32 -1.41 -16.85
CA VAL A 37 -0.58 -0.28 -17.10
C VAL A 37 -1.85 -0.50 -16.31
N GLU A 38 -2.20 0.46 -15.47
CA GLU A 38 -3.37 0.41 -14.61
C GLU A 38 -4.15 1.73 -14.67
N PRO A 39 -5.43 1.75 -14.29
CA PRO A 39 -6.19 2.99 -14.19
C PRO A 39 -5.56 3.94 -13.17
N LEU A 40 -5.50 5.24 -13.51
CA LEU A 40 -5.08 6.27 -12.58
C LEU A 40 -6.29 6.74 -11.77
N TYR A 41 -6.37 6.27 -10.54
CA TYR A 41 -7.42 6.68 -9.60
C TYR A 41 -7.02 7.93 -8.82
N LYS A 42 -8.03 8.69 -8.37
CA LYS A 42 -7.83 9.76 -7.40
C LYS A 42 -7.78 9.14 -5.99
N GLY A 43 -6.59 9.10 -5.39
CA GLY A 43 -6.39 8.61 -4.04
C GLY A 43 -7.10 9.46 -2.98
N VAL A 44 -7.71 8.80 -2.01
CA VAL A 44 -8.31 9.40 -0.81
C VAL A 44 -7.38 9.19 0.39
N THR A 45 -6.92 7.96 0.60
CA THR A 45 -5.93 7.63 1.64
C THR A 45 -5.18 6.36 1.28
N ASP A 46 -3.90 6.34 1.61
CA ASP A 46 -3.00 5.19 1.46
C ASP A 46 -2.92 4.44 2.78
N PHE A 47 -2.96 3.12 2.71
CA PHE A 47 -2.77 2.24 3.87
C PHE A 47 -2.18 0.91 3.45
N ALA A 48 -1.66 0.15 4.40
CA ALA A 48 -1.21 -1.21 4.14
C ALA A 48 -1.72 -2.18 5.21
N LEU A 49 -1.89 -3.42 4.82
CA LEU A 49 -2.01 -4.55 5.74
C LEU A 49 -0.67 -5.25 5.83
N GLU A 50 -0.17 -5.39 7.06
CA GLU A 50 1.13 -5.98 7.34
C GLU A 50 0.97 -7.43 7.81
N PHE A 51 1.87 -8.31 7.37
CA PHE A 51 1.78 -9.75 7.62
C PHE A 51 3.15 -10.33 7.94
N ASP A 52 3.14 -11.53 8.54
CA ASP A 52 4.29 -12.44 8.64
C ASP A 52 4.02 -13.72 7.85
N ALA A 53 4.91 -14.06 6.93
CA ALA A 53 4.96 -15.37 6.29
C ALA A 53 5.85 -16.32 7.08
N LYS A 54 5.35 -17.53 7.33
CA LYS A 54 6.09 -18.63 7.96
C LYS A 54 5.95 -19.88 7.12
N ALA A 55 7.07 -20.51 6.81
CA ALA A 55 7.13 -21.62 5.85
C ALA A 55 6.13 -22.76 6.09
N LYS A 56 5.73 -23.02 7.34
CA LYS A 56 4.82 -24.13 7.71
C LYS A 56 3.47 -23.66 8.23
N ASP A 57 3.40 -22.44 8.78
CA ASP A 57 2.22 -21.93 9.48
C ASP A 57 1.38 -20.98 8.59
N GLY A 58 1.82 -20.78 7.34
CA GLY A 58 1.16 -19.85 6.42
C GLY A 58 1.48 -18.38 6.68
N VAL A 59 0.57 -17.51 6.29
CA VAL A 59 0.70 -16.06 6.45
C VAL A 59 -0.29 -15.57 7.50
N THR A 60 0.18 -14.72 8.42
CA THR A 60 -0.61 -14.19 9.53
C THR A 60 -0.61 -12.68 9.51
N TYR A 61 -1.78 -12.06 9.63
CA TYR A 61 -1.97 -10.62 9.76
C TYR A 61 -1.30 -10.08 11.04
N ARG A 62 -0.67 -8.89 10.94
CA ARG A 62 0.05 -8.22 12.03
C ARG A 62 -0.49 -6.86 12.40
N GLY A 63 -1.08 -6.17 11.47
CA GLY A 63 -1.64 -4.86 11.75
C GLY A 63 -1.94 -4.05 10.50
N LEU A 64 -2.74 -3.01 10.70
CA LEU A 64 -3.00 -1.95 9.77
C LEU A 64 -1.93 -0.87 9.94
N SER A 65 -1.38 -0.36 8.85
CA SER A 65 -0.57 0.84 8.82
C SER A 65 -1.19 1.90 7.92
N LEU A 66 -1.32 3.12 8.43
CA LEU A 66 -1.66 4.29 7.62
C LEU A 66 -0.38 5.05 7.31
N PHE A 67 -0.21 5.45 6.07
CA PHE A 67 0.96 6.21 5.66
C PHE A 67 0.59 7.36 4.73
N ARG A 68 1.50 8.27 4.56
CA ARG A 68 1.36 9.43 3.69
C ARG A 68 2.36 9.33 2.56
N THR A 69 1.89 9.73 1.38
CA THR A 69 2.71 9.83 0.17
C THR A 69 2.76 11.28 -0.30
N THR A 70 3.79 11.61 -1.05
CA THR A 70 3.87 12.87 -1.78
C THR A 70 2.86 12.85 -2.94
N ILE A 71 2.59 14.01 -3.54
CA ILE A 71 1.76 14.14 -4.76
C ILE A 71 2.29 13.29 -5.94
N ARG A 72 3.55 12.86 -5.87
CA ARG A 72 4.18 11.99 -6.87
C ARG A 72 4.23 10.51 -6.45
N GLY A 73 3.51 10.13 -5.38
CA GLY A 73 3.46 8.77 -4.85
C GLY A 73 4.70 8.33 -4.05
N GLY A 74 5.63 9.25 -3.73
CA GLY A 74 6.78 8.92 -2.88
C GLY A 74 6.37 8.81 -1.41
N TYR A 75 6.84 7.77 -0.71
CA TYR A 75 6.60 7.59 0.72
C TYR A 75 7.13 8.78 1.55
N MET A 76 6.36 9.20 2.55
CA MET A 76 6.72 10.28 3.47
C MET A 76 6.85 9.79 4.91
N ALA A 77 5.79 9.24 5.49
CA ALA A 77 5.74 8.82 6.88
C ALA A 77 4.60 7.83 7.16
N ASN A 78 4.75 7.05 8.24
CA ASN A 78 3.67 6.26 8.83
C ASN A 78 3.06 6.97 10.04
N VAL A 79 1.78 6.69 10.28
CA VAL A 79 1.09 7.08 11.50
C VAL A 79 1.30 5.98 12.54
N VAL A 80 1.81 6.33 13.72
CA VAL A 80 1.97 5.40 14.86
C VAL A 80 0.90 5.72 15.88
N GLN A 81 -0.16 4.93 15.89
CA GLN A 81 -1.32 5.05 16.80
C GLN A 81 -1.88 3.66 17.11
N PRO A 82 -2.68 3.48 18.19
CA PRO A 82 -3.38 2.24 18.48
C PRO A 82 -4.17 1.72 17.28
N GLN A 83 -4.18 0.41 17.08
CA GLN A 83 -4.85 -0.22 15.92
C GLN A 83 -6.33 0.16 15.82
N GLU A 84 -7.00 0.26 16.96
CA GLU A 84 -8.40 0.67 17.07
C GLU A 84 -8.62 2.09 16.53
N GLN A 85 -7.67 2.99 16.76
CA GLN A 85 -7.74 4.37 16.25
C GLN A 85 -7.48 4.44 14.75
N LEU A 86 -6.49 3.67 14.26
CA LEU A 86 -6.20 3.58 12.83
C LEU A 86 -7.39 2.98 12.06
N GLN A 87 -7.99 1.92 12.60
CA GLN A 87 -9.18 1.29 12.03
C GLN A 87 -10.38 2.23 12.05
N ALA A 88 -10.65 2.89 13.18
CA ALA A 88 -11.75 3.85 13.30
C ALA A 88 -11.60 5.00 12.29
N HIS A 89 -10.37 5.50 12.09
CA HIS A 89 -10.09 6.52 11.09
C HIS A 89 -10.37 6.03 9.68
N LEU A 90 -9.86 4.84 9.30
CA LEU A 90 -10.09 4.24 7.99
C LEU A 90 -11.58 3.96 7.73
N PHE A 91 -12.31 3.43 8.74
CA PHE A 91 -13.73 3.11 8.63
C PHE A 91 -14.60 4.36 8.51
N SER A 92 -14.19 5.49 9.11
CA SER A 92 -14.88 6.76 8.94
C SER A 92 -14.84 7.29 7.51
N MET A 93 -13.80 6.92 6.74
CA MET A 93 -13.66 7.29 5.32
C MET A 93 -14.38 6.33 4.38
N PHE A 94 -14.53 5.05 4.77
CA PHE A 94 -15.16 4.02 3.96
C PHE A 94 -15.88 2.99 4.85
N GLN A 95 -17.13 3.28 5.17
CA GLN A 95 -17.96 2.50 6.08
C GLN A 95 -18.06 0.99 5.75
N PRO A 96 -18.06 0.53 4.47
CA PRO A 96 -18.05 -0.91 4.19
C PRO A 96 -16.88 -1.68 4.81
N LEU A 97 -15.74 -1.04 5.08
CA LEU A 97 -14.63 -1.70 5.78
C LEU A 97 -14.95 -1.99 7.26
N GLN A 98 -15.85 -1.27 7.91
CA GLN A 98 -16.20 -1.54 9.30
C GLN A 98 -16.73 -2.96 9.51
N THR A 99 -17.47 -3.50 8.55
CA THR A 99 -18.01 -4.86 8.60
C THR A 99 -17.19 -5.88 7.79
N GLY A 100 -16.41 -5.40 6.82
CA GLY A 100 -15.65 -6.24 5.88
C GLY A 100 -14.16 -6.40 6.20
N PHE A 101 -13.63 -5.69 7.20
CA PHE A 101 -12.18 -5.62 7.44
C PHE A 101 -11.59 -6.99 7.81
N ASP A 102 -12.23 -7.72 8.71
CA ASP A 102 -11.78 -9.06 9.11
C ASP A 102 -11.81 -10.05 7.94
N LEU A 103 -12.82 -9.94 7.08
CA LEU A 103 -12.89 -10.75 5.86
C LEU A 103 -11.77 -10.38 4.90
N LEU A 104 -11.49 -9.09 4.70
CA LEU A 104 -10.37 -8.62 3.89
C LEU A 104 -9.04 -9.20 4.38
N CYS A 105 -8.75 -9.10 5.68
CA CYS A 105 -7.55 -9.67 6.28
C CYS A 105 -7.45 -11.18 6.05
N LYS A 106 -8.53 -11.92 6.29
CA LYS A 106 -8.56 -13.38 6.08
C LYS A 106 -8.36 -13.78 4.62
N VAL A 107 -8.97 -13.07 3.68
CA VAL A 107 -8.77 -13.32 2.24
C VAL A 107 -7.32 -13.08 1.86
N CYS A 108 -6.71 -11.98 2.33
CA CYS A 108 -5.29 -11.70 2.11
C CYS A 108 -4.40 -12.79 2.69
N GLU A 109 -4.64 -13.23 3.94
CA GLU A 109 -3.89 -14.33 4.57
C GLU A 109 -3.96 -15.61 3.73
N GLN A 110 -5.15 -15.99 3.27
CA GLN A 110 -5.36 -17.20 2.46
C GLN A 110 -4.61 -17.12 1.11
N VAL A 111 -4.78 -16.03 0.39
CA VAL A 111 -4.13 -15.83 -0.92
C VAL A 111 -2.61 -15.84 -0.78
N LEU A 112 -2.08 -15.09 0.19
CA LEU A 112 -0.64 -15.02 0.45
C LEU A 112 -0.10 -16.38 0.92
N THR A 113 -0.83 -17.12 1.74
CA THR A 113 -0.45 -18.47 2.18
C THR A 113 -0.30 -19.42 0.99
N VAL A 114 -1.27 -19.42 0.07
CA VAL A 114 -1.19 -20.23 -1.15
C VAL A 114 -0.01 -19.83 -2.02
N TYR A 115 0.24 -18.54 -2.18
CA TYR A 115 1.36 -18.02 -2.97
C TYR A 115 2.72 -18.40 -2.36
N PHE A 116 2.92 -18.09 -1.07
CA PHE A 116 4.21 -18.29 -0.40
C PHE A 116 4.49 -19.74 0.01
N SER A 117 3.48 -20.63 0.05
CA SER A 117 3.71 -22.06 0.18
C SER A 117 4.62 -22.63 -0.91
N LYS A 118 4.61 -22.01 -2.10
CA LYS A 118 5.43 -22.39 -3.25
C LYS A 118 6.76 -21.63 -3.32
N ALA A 119 6.85 -20.45 -2.72
CA ALA A 119 7.99 -19.53 -2.87
C ALA A 119 9.04 -19.67 -1.75
N ALA A 120 8.83 -20.53 -0.76
CA ALA A 120 9.73 -20.74 0.40
C ALA A 120 10.12 -19.45 1.14
N TYR A 121 9.32 -18.37 1.01
CA TYR A 121 9.57 -17.12 1.71
C TYR A 121 9.17 -17.23 3.18
N CYS A 122 10.01 -16.69 4.06
CA CYS A 122 9.75 -16.57 5.49
C CYS A 122 10.17 -15.17 5.95
N GLY A 123 9.24 -14.41 6.48
CA GLY A 123 9.51 -13.04 6.95
C GLY A 123 8.32 -12.10 6.83
N PRO A 124 8.54 -10.81 7.16
CA PRO A 124 7.52 -9.80 7.07
C PRO A 124 7.21 -9.42 5.63
N LEU A 125 5.96 -9.07 5.36
CA LEU A 125 5.51 -8.52 4.09
C LEU A 125 4.33 -7.57 4.30
N GLY A 126 4.08 -6.68 3.34
CA GLY A 126 2.94 -5.76 3.36
C GLY A 126 2.20 -5.74 2.02
N ILE A 127 0.89 -5.51 2.07
CA ILE A 127 0.07 -5.20 0.90
C ILE A 127 -0.33 -3.73 0.98
N ASP A 128 0.19 -2.92 0.08
CA ASP A 128 -0.23 -1.52 -0.05
C ASP A 128 -1.59 -1.46 -0.73
N MET A 129 -2.50 -0.72 -0.14
CA MET A 129 -3.89 -0.52 -0.55
C MET A 129 -4.23 0.97 -0.59
N MET A 130 -5.31 1.32 -1.25
CA MET A 130 -5.75 2.71 -1.32
C MET A 130 -7.28 2.80 -1.31
N LEU A 131 -7.82 3.75 -0.57
CA LEU A 131 -9.17 4.23 -0.85
C LEU A 131 -9.10 5.23 -2.00
N VAL A 132 -9.97 5.06 -2.97
CA VAL A 132 -10.02 5.86 -4.20
C VAL A 132 -11.36 6.50 -4.37
N GLN A 133 -11.39 7.69 -4.99
CA GLN A 133 -12.62 8.31 -5.45
C GLN A 133 -12.88 7.92 -6.90
N LEU A 134 -14.03 7.31 -7.15
CA LEU A 134 -14.49 6.96 -8.49
C LEU A 134 -15.04 8.20 -9.23
N PRO A 135 -15.23 8.14 -10.57
CA PRO A 135 -15.74 9.27 -11.35
C PRO A 135 -17.12 9.76 -10.93
N ASP A 136 -17.95 8.89 -10.36
CA ASP A 136 -19.28 9.23 -9.82
C ASP A 136 -19.22 9.89 -8.43
N GLY A 137 -18.03 10.08 -7.87
CA GLY A 137 -17.79 10.66 -6.56
C GLY A 137 -17.85 9.66 -5.40
N THR A 138 -18.20 8.40 -5.66
CA THR A 138 -18.22 7.37 -4.61
C THR A 138 -16.79 6.95 -4.21
N THR A 139 -16.64 6.49 -2.96
CA THR A 139 -15.37 5.92 -2.49
C THR A 139 -15.37 4.41 -2.72
N ALA A 140 -14.23 3.88 -3.16
CA ALA A 140 -14.02 2.44 -3.34
C ALA A 140 -12.67 2.02 -2.78
N LEU A 141 -12.54 0.73 -2.48
CA LEU A 141 -11.27 0.11 -2.09
C LEU A 141 -10.51 -0.36 -3.32
N HIS A 142 -9.24 0.09 -3.47
CA HIS A 142 -8.25 -0.55 -4.33
C HIS A 142 -7.44 -1.52 -3.45
N PRO A 143 -7.70 -2.83 -3.53
CA PRO A 143 -7.28 -3.78 -2.50
C PRO A 143 -5.83 -4.26 -2.65
N CYS A 144 -5.14 -3.90 -3.71
CA CYS A 144 -3.74 -4.26 -3.92
C CYS A 144 -3.11 -3.30 -4.92
N ILE A 145 -2.27 -2.41 -4.43
CA ILE A 145 -1.41 -1.55 -5.25
C ILE A 145 -0.07 -2.25 -5.47
N GLU A 146 0.51 -2.76 -4.38
CA GLU A 146 1.81 -3.41 -4.39
C GLU A 146 1.89 -4.44 -3.25
N VAL A 147 2.57 -5.57 -3.52
CA VAL A 147 2.95 -6.54 -2.48
C VAL A 147 4.43 -6.37 -2.18
N ASN A 148 4.73 -5.87 -1.01
CA ASN A 148 6.09 -5.61 -0.53
C ASN A 148 6.62 -6.81 0.23
N VAL A 149 7.42 -7.68 -0.42
CA VAL A 149 7.99 -8.92 0.16
C VAL A 149 9.27 -8.57 0.92
N ARG A 150 9.12 -7.79 1.98
CA ARG A 150 10.20 -7.27 2.84
C ARG A 150 9.61 -6.66 4.10
N ARG A 151 10.46 -6.31 5.06
CA ARG A 151 10.05 -5.45 6.18
C ARG A 151 9.77 -4.04 5.64
N THR A 152 8.51 -3.61 5.73
CA THR A 152 8.06 -2.27 5.36
C THR A 152 8.23 -1.30 6.52
N MET A 153 8.10 0.00 6.26
CA MET A 153 8.02 1.00 7.34
C MET A 153 6.69 0.88 8.09
N GLY A 154 5.61 0.42 7.42
CA GLY A 154 4.34 0.11 8.07
C GLY A 154 4.46 -1.02 9.08
N TYR A 155 5.18 -2.08 8.74
CA TYR A 155 5.48 -3.18 9.67
C TYR A 155 6.27 -2.68 10.91
N VAL A 156 7.25 -1.78 10.71
CA VAL A 156 7.99 -1.15 11.81
C VAL A 156 7.05 -0.32 12.68
N ALA A 157 6.14 0.46 12.09
CA ALA A 157 5.16 1.26 12.82
C ALA A 157 4.24 0.39 13.69
N CYS A 158 3.75 -0.75 13.15
CA CYS A 158 2.96 -1.72 13.92
C CYS A 158 3.76 -2.32 15.09
N GLN A 159 5.05 -2.60 14.91
CA GLN A 159 5.91 -3.10 16.00
C GLN A 159 6.16 -2.05 17.08
N LEU A 160 6.43 -0.80 16.73
CA LEU A 160 6.64 0.29 17.68
C LEU A 160 5.40 0.48 18.56
N GLN A 161 4.22 0.42 17.96
CA GLN A 161 2.96 0.47 18.67
C GLN A 161 2.82 -0.67 19.69
N SER A 162 3.13 -1.91 19.29
CA SER A 162 3.01 -3.08 20.18
C SER A 162 3.99 -3.04 21.37
N LEU A 163 5.07 -2.28 21.27
CA LEU A 163 6.05 -2.08 22.34
C LEU A 163 5.63 -0.97 23.33
N GLY A 164 4.42 -0.39 23.16
CA GLY A 164 3.96 0.71 24.01
C GLY A 164 4.83 1.96 23.88
N VAL A 165 5.59 2.08 22.79
CA VAL A 165 6.25 3.33 22.40
C VAL A 165 5.10 4.26 22.05
N GLY A 166 4.68 4.99 23.09
CA GLY A 166 3.45 5.69 23.25
C GLY A 166 3.06 6.55 22.07
N GLU A 167 1.90 7.18 22.18
CA GLU A 167 1.41 8.23 21.30
C GLU A 167 2.53 9.16 20.86
N TRP A 168 3.34 8.71 19.90
CA TRP A 168 4.09 9.59 19.05
C TRP A 168 3.02 10.24 18.16
N GLN A 169 2.31 11.19 18.74
CA GLN A 169 2.00 12.37 17.98
C GLN A 169 3.37 12.89 17.55
N ALA A 170 3.91 12.30 16.50
CA ALA A 170 4.79 13.05 15.69
C ALA A 170 3.93 14.20 15.16
N ASP A 171 3.83 15.28 15.94
CA ASP A 171 3.70 16.61 15.43
C ASP A 171 4.96 16.88 14.59
N PHE A 172 5.13 16.05 13.58
CA PHE A 172 5.91 16.44 12.43
C PHE A 172 5.09 17.56 11.82
N PRO A 173 5.62 18.78 11.83
CA PRO A 173 4.98 19.92 11.19
C PRO A 173 4.97 19.68 9.68
N PHE A 174 4.06 18.82 9.21
CA PHE A 174 3.77 18.65 7.78
C PHE A 174 2.78 19.72 7.30
N SER A 175 2.87 20.89 7.87
CA SER A 175 2.35 22.10 7.26
C SER A 175 3.55 22.87 6.70
N LYS A 176 4.07 22.45 5.57
CA LYS A 176 4.72 23.37 4.63
C LYS A 176 4.65 22.77 3.25
N GLU A 177 3.84 23.45 2.46
CA GLU A 177 3.92 23.64 1.05
C GLU A 177 5.38 23.54 0.53
N PHE A 178 5.57 22.63 -0.42
CA PHE A 178 6.63 22.75 -1.41
C PHE A 178 6.03 22.69 -2.80
#